data_a84ac426cd570678f1c3b2a468f4a15d
#
_entry.id   a84ac426cd570678f1c3b2a468f4a15d
#
_cell.length_a   1.000
_cell.length_b   1.000
_cell.length_c   1.000
_cell.angle_alpha   90.00
_cell.angle_beta   90.00
_cell.angle_gamma   90.00
#
_symmetry.space_group_name_H-M   'P 1'
#
loop_
_entity.id
_entity.type
_entity.pdbx_description
1 polymer ?
#
loop_
_entity_poly.entity_id
_entity_poly.type
_entity_poly.pdbx_seq_one_letter_code
_entity_poly.pdbx_strand_id
1 'polypeptide(L)'
;MRKKLWDSNRLICGDNLAALGAFEDECIDLVYIDPPFFSHRTYEVIWGDEAEVRSFKDRWAGGVEHYIGWMEERVKEMHRVLKPTGSMYLHCDWHVGGDLKVMMDSIFGAGNFRNEIVWHYKTGGVSKKWFGRKHDTIFFYTKSDEWTFNPQEVKEYYEEKPSLKDRRSGRD
;
A
#
# COMPACT_ATOMS: atom_id res chain seq x y z
N MET A 1 -7.32 -8.89 -34.52
CA MET A 1 -7.31 -8.06 -33.30
C MET A 1 -6.10 -8.44 -32.47
N ARG A 2 -5.20 -7.51 -32.15
CA ARG A 2 -4.13 -7.77 -31.16
C ARG A 2 -4.80 -8.01 -29.81
N LYS A 3 -4.53 -9.16 -29.16
CA LYS A 3 -4.98 -9.41 -27.78
C LYS A 3 -4.40 -8.31 -26.90
N LYS A 4 -5.25 -7.57 -26.18
CA LYS A 4 -4.80 -6.56 -25.23
C LYS A 4 -4.02 -7.24 -24.10
N LEU A 5 -3.04 -6.55 -23.51
CA LEU A 5 -2.19 -7.09 -22.43
C LEU A 5 -3.01 -7.63 -21.23
N TRP A 6 -4.22 -7.12 -21.04
CA TRP A 6 -5.14 -7.41 -19.93
C TRP A 6 -6.27 -8.39 -20.25
N ASP A 7 -6.28 -9.01 -21.44
CA ASP A 7 -7.31 -10.00 -21.80
C ASP A 7 -7.13 -11.36 -21.09
N SER A 8 -6.14 -11.51 -20.22
CA SER A 8 -5.88 -12.73 -19.43
C SER A 8 -5.02 -12.43 -18.20
N ASN A 9 -5.15 -13.25 -17.16
CA ASN A 9 -4.26 -13.20 -16.00
C ASN A 9 -2.80 -13.41 -16.43
N ARG A 10 -1.89 -12.57 -15.94
CA ARG A 10 -0.46 -12.61 -16.27
C ARG A 10 0.39 -12.44 -15.03
N LEU A 11 1.51 -13.13 -15.00
CA LEU A 11 2.62 -12.88 -14.10
C LEU A 11 3.76 -12.28 -14.92
N ILE A 12 4.20 -11.08 -14.55
CA ILE A 12 5.29 -10.37 -15.24
C ILE A 12 6.44 -10.27 -14.23
N CYS A 13 7.59 -10.84 -14.58
CA CYS A 13 8.80 -10.75 -13.79
C CYS A 13 9.74 -9.72 -14.44
N GLY A 14 10.05 -8.64 -13.72
CA GLY A 14 10.94 -7.58 -14.21
C GLY A 14 10.73 -6.26 -13.45
N ASP A 15 11.43 -5.22 -13.87
CA ASP A 15 11.20 -3.86 -13.34
C ASP A 15 9.79 -3.39 -13.70
N ASN A 16 9.03 -2.95 -12.69
CA ASN A 16 7.65 -2.57 -12.87
C ASN A 16 7.47 -1.27 -13.69
N LEU A 17 8.44 -0.36 -13.66
CA LEU A 17 8.39 0.86 -14.46
C LEU A 17 8.43 0.52 -15.96
N ALA A 18 9.33 -0.38 -16.34
CA ALA A 18 9.42 -0.87 -17.72
C ALA A 18 8.15 -1.65 -18.13
N ALA A 19 7.62 -2.47 -17.23
CA ALA A 19 6.40 -3.22 -17.49
C ALA A 19 5.18 -2.30 -17.65
N LEU A 20 5.01 -1.29 -16.79
CA LEU A 20 3.91 -0.32 -16.84
C LEU A 20 3.93 0.52 -18.12
N GLY A 21 5.11 0.84 -18.66
CA GLY A 21 5.26 1.55 -19.92
C GLY A 21 4.62 0.85 -21.13
N ALA A 22 4.33 -0.47 -21.04
CA ALA A 22 3.64 -1.22 -22.08
C ALA A 22 2.09 -1.17 -21.96
N PHE A 23 1.56 -0.58 -20.89
CA PHE A 23 0.13 -0.44 -20.68
C PHE A 23 -0.38 0.89 -21.27
N GLU A 24 -1.60 0.86 -21.80
CA GLU A 24 -2.31 2.06 -22.23
C GLU A 24 -2.69 2.89 -20.99
N ASP A 25 -2.95 4.19 -21.20
CA ASP A 25 -3.50 5.05 -20.17
C ASP A 25 -4.89 4.55 -19.75
N GLU A 26 -5.23 4.74 -18.48
CA GLU A 26 -6.59 4.56 -17.96
C GLU A 26 -7.20 3.17 -18.23
N CYS A 27 -6.39 2.11 -18.11
CA CYS A 27 -6.81 0.74 -18.40
C CYS A 27 -6.94 -0.17 -17.17
N ILE A 28 -6.46 0.26 -15.99
CA ILE A 28 -6.43 -0.53 -14.75
C ILE A 28 -7.44 0.00 -13.74
N ASP A 29 -8.21 -0.89 -13.11
CA ASP A 29 -9.22 -0.53 -12.13
C ASP A 29 -8.63 -0.35 -10.72
N LEU A 30 -7.63 -1.16 -10.37
CA LEU A 30 -7.01 -1.14 -9.04
C LEU A 30 -5.53 -1.46 -9.13
N VAL A 31 -4.74 -0.71 -8.38
CA VAL A 31 -3.32 -0.98 -8.14
C VAL A 31 -3.11 -1.19 -6.64
N TYR A 32 -2.49 -2.30 -6.26
CA TYR A 32 -1.97 -2.55 -4.92
C TYR A 32 -0.47 -2.79 -5.02
N ILE A 33 0.30 -2.08 -4.21
CA ILE A 33 1.75 -2.28 -4.15
C ILE A 33 2.25 -2.50 -2.73
N ASP A 34 3.25 -3.37 -2.66
CA ASP A 34 4.01 -3.70 -1.46
C ASP A 34 5.51 -3.53 -1.80
N PRO A 35 6.00 -2.28 -1.80
CA PRO A 35 7.38 -1.98 -2.18
C PRO A 35 8.36 -2.33 -1.05
N PRO A 36 9.68 -2.30 -1.28
CA PRO A 36 10.66 -2.31 -0.20
C PRO A 36 10.37 -1.18 0.80
N PHE A 37 10.43 -1.48 2.12
CA PHE A 37 9.98 -0.54 3.18
C PHE A 37 11.05 0.43 3.68
N PHE A 38 12.20 0.51 3.02
CA PHE A 38 13.33 1.30 3.51
C PHE A 38 13.82 0.87 4.90
N SER A 39 13.66 -0.40 5.22
CA SER A 39 13.94 -0.94 6.56
C SER A 39 15.44 -1.13 6.85
N HIS A 40 16.32 -0.87 5.88
CA HIS A 40 17.76 -1.15 5.92
C HIS A 40 18.13 -2.62 6.16
N ARG A 41 17.20 -3.55 5.93
CA ARG A 41 17.38 -4.99 6.11
C ARG A 41 17.72 -5.68 4.79
N THR A 42 18.29 -6.85 4.89
CA THR A 42 18.39 -7.82 3.80
C THR A 42 17.33 -8.87 4.05
N TYR A 43 16.45 -9.07 3.09
CA TYR A 43 15.41 -10.08 3.16
C TYR A 43 15.85 -11.28 2.33
N GLU A 44 15.77 -12.46 2.94
CA GLU A 44 16.00 -13.74 2.27
C GLU A 44 14.64 -14.39 2.01
N VAL A 45 14.38 -14.71 0.76
CA VAL A 45 13.17 -15.39 0.33
C VAL A 45 13.56 -16.78 -0.16
N ILE A 46 13.00 -17.80 0.44
CA ILE A 46 13.19 -19.20 0.03
C ILE A 46 12.09 -19.55 -0.95
N TRP A 47 12.46 -19.93 -2.17
CA TRP A 47 11.53 -20.28 -3.23
C TRP A 47 11.69 -21.75 -3.63
N GLY A 48 10.52 -22.43 -3.83
CA GLY A 48 10.42 -23.75 -4.43
C GLY A 48 10.97 -24.90 -3.58
N ASP A 49 10.83 -26.09 -4.13
CA ASP A 49 11.21 -27.35 -3.47
C ASP A 49 12.72 -27.55 -3.34
N GLU A 50 13.52 -26.81 -4.10
CA GLU A 50 15.00 -26.86 -4.08
C GLU A 50 15.62 -25.81 -3.14
N ALA A 51 14.83 -25.14 -2.33
CA ALA A 51 15.26 -24.12 -1.36
C ALA A 51 16.20 -23.03 -1.96
N GLU A 52 15.88 -22.56 -3.16
CA GLU A 52 16.61 -21.44 -3.77
C GLU A 52 16.46 -20.18 -2.91
N VAL A 53 17.56 -19.75 -2.27
CA VAL A 53 17.57 -18.53 -1.46
C VAL A 53 17.86 -17.35 -2.35
N ARG A 54 16.87 -16.49 -2.53
CA ARG A 54 17.04 -15.17 -3.15
C ARG A 54 17.01 -14.11 -2.06
N SER A 55 18.02 -13.25 -2.05
CA SER A 55 18.04 -12.09 -1.16
C SER A 55 17.81 -10.81 -1.91
N PHE A 56 16.98 -9.92 -1.37
CA PHE A 56 16.95 -8.54 -1.82
C PHE A 56 17.37 -7.61 -0.67
N LYS A 57 18.10 -6.55 -1.04
CA LYS A 57 18.62 -5.58 -0.09
C LYS A 57 17.69 -4.37 -0.10
N ASP A 58 17.00 -4.16 1.02
CA ASP A 58 16.22 -2.96 1.28
C ASP A 58 17.14 -1.85 1.83
N ARG A 59 18.23 -1.56 1.08
CA ARG A 59 19.24 -0.56 1.42
C ARG A 59 19.40 0.41 0.28
N TRP A 60 19.20 1.67 0.59
CA TRP A 60 19.20 2.76 -0.39
C TRP A 60 20.43 3.65 -0.18
N ALA A 61 21.41 3.54 -1.08
CA ALA A 61 22.52 4.46 -1.13
C ALA A 61 21.99 5.83 -1.62
N GLY A 62 21.99 6.84 -0.79
CA GLY A 62 21.39 8.14 -1.10
C GLY A 62 20.22 8.51 -0.18
N GLY A 63 19.86 7.61 0.74
CA GLY A 63 18.89 7.94 1.79
C GLY A 63 17.44 7.95 1.33
N VAL A 64 16.59 8.54 2.17
CA VAL A 64 15.13 8.59 1.94
C VAL A 64 14.77 9.37 0.67
N GLU A 65 15.45 10.43 0.36
CA GLU A 65 15.19 11.24 -0.85
C GLU A 65 15.37 10.43 -2.13
N HIS A 66 16.41 9.59 -2.19
CA HIS A 66 16.64 8.71 -3.32
C HIS A 66 15.52 7.65 -3.44
N TYR A 67 15.12 7.06 -2.32
CA TYR A 67 14.02 6.10 -2.29
C TYR A 67 12.70 6.74 -2.73
N ILE A 68 12.37 7.92 -2.24
CA ILE A 68 11.15 8.62 -2.62
C ILE A 68 11.16 9.00 -4.10
N GLY A 69 12.29 9.48 -4.64
CA GLY A 69 12.40 9.75 -6.08
C GLY A 69 12.17 8.50 -6.94
N TRP A 70 12.73 7.36 -6.53
CA TRP A 70 12.53 6.07 -7.19
C TRP A 70 11.07 5.61 -7.13
N MET A 71 10.38 5.81 -6.00
CA MET A 71 8.96 5.50 -5.83
C MET A 71 8.08 6.45 -6.66
N GLU A 72 8.42 7.73 -6.69
CA GLU A 72 7.65 8.76 -7.39
C GLU A 72 7.49 8.45 -8.89
N GLU A 73 8.56 8.05 -9.55
CA GLU A 73 8.51 7.67 -10.98
C GLU A 73 7.51 6.52 -11.21
N ARG A 74 7.52 5.51 -10.36
CA ARG A 74 6.65 4.33 -10.44
C ARG A 74 5.20 4.67 -10.14
N VAL A 75 4.97 5.46 -9.11
CA VAL A 75 3.63 5.88 -8.71
C VAL A 75 3.00 6.80 -9.78
N LYS A 76 3.77 7.65 -10.44
CA LYS A 76 3.30 8.43 -11.59
C LYS A 76 2.82 7.54 -12.74
N GLU A 77 3.57 6.47 -13.07
CA GLU A 77 3.13 5.52 -14.08
C GLU A 77 1.90 4.71 -13.65
N MET A 78 1.82 4.31 -12.37
CA MET A 78 0.63 3.67 -11.81
C MET A 78 -0.59 4.60 -11.87
N HIS A 79 -0.41 5.87 -11.57
CA HIS A 79 -1.47 6.87 -11.71
C HIS A 79 -1.90 7.04 -13.18
N ARG A 80 -0.96 7.04 -14.13
CA ARG A 80 -1.27 7.13 -15.56
C ARG A 80 -2.17 5.99 -16.01
N VAL A 81 -1.81 4.75 -15.66
CA VAL A 81 -2.55 3.55 -16.10
C VAL A 81 -3.87 3.32 -15.36
N LEU A 82 -4.07 3.92 -14.18
CA LEU A 82 -5.33 3.86 -13.47
C LEU A 82 -6.45 4.54 -14.24
N LYS A 83 -7.63 3.91 -14.31
CA LYS A 83 -8.85 4.54 -14.81
C LYS A 83 -9.26 5.74 -13.94
N PRO A 84 -10.05 6.69 -14.45
CA PRO A 84 -10.61 7.78 -13.63
C PRO A 84 -11.34 7.26 -12.38
N THR A 85 -12.01 6.11 -12.47
CA THR A 85 -12.70 5.43 -11.36
C THR A 85 -11.80 4.50 -10.54
N GLY A 86 -10.50 4.48 -10.83
CA GLY A 86 -9.53 3.53 -10.27
C GLY A 86 -9.03 3.93 -8.89
N SER A 87 -8.55 2.91 -8.17
CA SER A 87 -8.05 3.02 -6.79
C SER A 87 -6.61 2.56 -6.67
N MET A 88 -5.85 3.22 -5.81
CA MET A 88 -4.47 2.92 -5.47
C MET A 88 -4.34 2.58 -3.98
N TYR A 89 -3.69 1.46 -3.68
CA TYR A 89 -3.31 1.06 -2.33
C TYR A 89 -1.79 0.92 -2.26
N LEU A 90 -1.17 1.67 -1.35
CA LEU A 90 0.26 1.62 -1.10
C LEU A 90 0.51 1.13 0.32
N HIS A 91 1.11 -0.04 0.47
CA HIS A 91 1.49 -0.62 1.74
C HIS A 91 2.89 -0.15 2.13
N CYS A 92 3.07 0.27 3.37
CA CYS A 92 4.35 0.67 3.93
C CYS A 92 4.36 0.46 5.45
N ASP A 93 5.54 0.51 6.02
CA ASP A 93 5.69 0.58 7.46
C ASP A 93 5.99 2.01 7.95
N TRP A 94 6.30 2.12 9.23
CA TRP A 94 6.57 3.39 9.90
C TRP A 94 7.85 4.11 9.45
N HIS A 95 8.80 3.45 8.73
CA HIS A 95 10.09 4.06 8.37
C HIS A 95 9.93 5.23 7.41
N VAL A 96 9.07 5.09 6.40
CA VAL A 96 8.91 6.09 5.32
C VAL A 96 7.45 6.46 5.04
N GLY A 97 6.51 6.02 5.89
CA GLY A 97 5.09 6.27 5.68
C GLY A 97 4.77 7.77 5.52
N GLY A 98 5.38 8.64 6.33
CA GLY A 98 5.17 10.08 6.23
C GLY A 98 5.66 10.67 4.89
N ASP A 99 6.85 10.28 4.44
CA ASP A 99 7.43 10.77 3.18
C ASP A 99 6.64 10.25 1.97
N LEU A 100 6.23 8.98 2.01
CA LEU A 100 5.37 8.39 0.98
C LEU A 100 4.01 9.08 0.91
N LYS A 101 3.41 9.44 2.07
CA LYS A 101 2.15 10.18 2.10
C LYS A 101 2.24 11.52 1.39
N VAL A 102 3.32 12.29 1.65
CA VAL A 102 3.56 13.58 1.00
C VAL A 102 3.76 13.41 -0.50
N MET A 103 4.53 12.42 -0.93
CA MET A 103 4.72 12.09 -2.34
C MET A 103 3.41 11.69 -3.02
N MET A 104 2.60 10.85 -2.38
CA MET A 104 1.28 10.43 -2.89
C MET A 104 0.33 11.63 -3.03
N ASP A 105 0.31 12.55 -2.05
CA ASP A 105 -0.49 13.79 -2.13
C ASP A 105 -0.10 14.67 -3.31
N SER A 106 1.18 14.71 -3.66
CA SER A 106 1.66 15.49 -4.81
C SER A 106 1.22 14.91 -6.16
N ILE A 107 1.01 13.59 -6.24
CA ILE A 107 0.65 12.90 -7.49
C ILE A 107 -0.87 12.79 -7.66
N PHE A 108 -1.55 12.33 -6.61
CA PHE A 108 -3.00 12.10 -6.63
C PHE A 108 -3.82 13.34 -6.26
N GLY A 109 -3.21 14.30 -5.58
CA GLY A 109 -3.90 15.39 -4.89
C GLY A 109 -4.35 14.96 -3.48
N ALA A 110 -4.13 15.81 -2.49
CA ALA A 110 -4.51 15.54 -1.09
C ALA A 110 -6.03 15.28 -0.91
N GLY A 111 -6.88 15.88 -1.76
CA GLY A 111 -8.33 15.66 -1.77
C GLY A 111 -8.74 14.24 -2.18
N ASN A 112 -7.88 13.51 -2.85
CA ASN A 112 -8.11 12.12 -3.29
C ASN A 112 -7.59 11.07 -2.31
N PHE A 113 -7.05 11.47 -1.18
CA PHE A 113 -6.76 10.59 -0.05
C PHE A 113 -8.06 10.18 0.63
N ARG A 114 -8.33 8.86 0.67
CA ARG A 114 -9.57 8.33 1.23
C ARG A 114 -9.39 7.79 2.63
N ASN A 115 -8.37 6.95 2.84
CA ASN A 115 -8.12 6.33 4.15
C ASN A 115 -6.65 6.04 4.38
N GLU A 116 -6.28 6.03 5.65
CA GLU A 116 -5.14 5.33 6.21
C GLU A 116 -5.66 4.07 6.90
N ILE A 117 -5.34 2.91 6.34
CA ILE A 117 -5.70 1.62 6.91
C ILE A 117 -4.53 1.16 7.77
N VAL A 118 -4.77 0.99 9.07
CA VAL A 118 -3.76 0.52 10.02
C VAL A 118 -3.87 -0.98 10.17
N TRP A 119 -2.86 -1.70 9.67
CA TRP A 119 -2.76 -3.14 9.81
C TRP A 119 -1.99 -3.47 11.10
N HIS A 120 -2.72 -3.69 12.18
CA HIS A 120 -2.12 -4.01 13.47
C HIS A 120 -1.83 -5.50 13.63
N TYR A 121 -0.65 -5.83 14.15
CA TYR A 121 -0.25 -7.21 14.45
C TYR A 121 0.29 -7.36 15.87
N LYS A 122 0.17 -8.57 16.45
CA LYS A 122 0.52 -8.87 17.86
C LYS A 122 1.97 -9.33 18.04
N THR A 123 2.71 -9.53 16.96
CA THR A 123 4.11 -9.98 16.99
C THR A 123 5.07 -8.86 17.35
N GLY A 124 6.26 -9.20 17.81
CA GLY A 124 7.32 -8.26 18.15
C GLY A 124 7.54 -8.08 19.65
N GLY A 125 8.71 -7.58 20.01
CA GLY A 125 9.14 -7.36 21.39
C GLY A 125 8.45 -6.21 22.10
N VAL A 126 8.64 -6.15 23.41
CA VAL A 126 8.19 -5.03 24.23
C VAL A 126 9.35 -4.04 24.38
N SER A 127 9.15 -2.80 23.96
CA SER A 127 10.12 -1.72 24.21
C SER A 127 9.92 -1.17 25.62
N LYS A 128 11.04 -0.81 26.28
CA LYS A 128 11.04 -0.15 27.58
C LYS A 128 11.07 1.39 27.47
N LYS A 129 11.28 1.95 26.28
CA LYS A 129 11.51 3.38 26.07
C LYS A 129 10.45 4.07 25.22
N TRP A 130 9.67 3.33 24.42
CA TRP A 130 8.62 3.84 23.52
C TRP A 130 7.52 2.81 23.31
N PHE A 131 6.43 3.23 22.71
CA PHE A 131 5.34 2.32 22.30
C PHE A 131 5.80 1.33 21.23
N GLY A 132 5.26 0.10 21.25
CA GLY A 132 5.57 -0.90 20.23
C GLY A 132 5.14 -0.45 18.84
N ARG A 133 6.03 -0.58 17.86
CA ARG A 133 5.75 -0.33 16.44
C ARG A 133 5.20 -1.61 15.83
N LYS A 134 3.93 -1.88 16.04
CA LYS A 134 3.25 -3.14 15.72
C LYS A 134 2.14 -2.95 14.72
N HIS A 135 2.39 -2.14 13.71
CA HIS A 135 1.46 -1.92 12.61
C HIS A 135 2.21 -1.55 11.34
N ASP A 136 1.59 -1.88 10.25
CA ASP A 136 1.88 -1.31 8.94
C ASP A 136 0.73 -0.40 8.53
N THR A 137 0.97 0.41 7.53
CA THR A 137 0.01 1.37 7.00
C THR A 137 -0.25 1.07 5.53
N ILE A 138 -1.52 1.11 5.13
CA ILE A 138 -1.92 1.04 3.73
C ILE A 138 -2.64 2.34 3.39
N PHE A 139 -2.03 3.17 2.54
CA PHE A 139 -2.66 4.39 2.05
C PHE A 139 -3.62 4.07 0.91
N PHE A 140 -4.85 4.52 1.04
CA PHE A 140 -5.89 4.40 0.03
C PHE A 140 -6.14 5.74 -0.65
N TYR A 141 -5.87 5.77 -1.95
CA TYR A 141 -6.13 6.92 -2.83
C TYR A 141 -7.06 6.51 -3.98
N THR A 142 -7.78 7.49 -4.51
CA THR A 142 -8.54 7.34 -5.76
C THR A 142 -7.97 8.28 -6.81
N LYS A 143 -8.16 7.97 -8.11
CA LYS A 143 -7.68 8.85 -9.18
C LYS A 143 -8.56 10.10 -9.34
N SER A 144 -9.84 10.00 -8.99
CA SER A 144 -10.79 11.12 -9.05
C SER A 144 -11.79 11.05 -7.90
N ASP A 145 -12.76 11.98 -7.88
CA ASP A 145 -13.86 12.00 -6.91
C ASP A 145 -14.93 10.94 -7.18
N GLU A 146 -14.90 10.29 -8.34
CA GLU A 146 -15.78 9.19 -8.71
C GLU A 146 -14.99 7.89 -8.77
N TRP A 147 -15.22 6.96 -7.84
CA TRP A 147 -14.50 5.67 -7.80
C TRP A 147 -15.42 4.50 -7.50
N THR A 148 -14.97 3.31 -7.89
CA THR A 148 -15.67 2.06 -7.58
C THR A 148 -15.36 1.61 -6.15
N PHE A 149 -16.40 1.49 -5.32
CA PHE A 149 -16.28 0.98 -3.96
C PHE A 149 -17.51 0.17 -3.56
N ASN A 150 -17.32 -1.03 -3.01
CA ASN A 150 -18.37 -1.95 -2.61
C ASN A 150 -18.54 -1.99 -1.07
N PRO A 151 -19.23 -1.02 -0.47
CA PRO A 151 -19.28 -0.86 0.98
C PRO A 151 -19.93 -2.04 1.72
N GLN A 152 -20.77 -2.83 1.03
CA GLN A 152 -21.47 -3.96 1.65
C GLN A 152 -20.51 -5.11 1.97
N GLU A 153 -19.44 -5.28 1.21
CA GLU A 153 -18.46 -6.36 1.38
C GLU A 153 -17.44 -6.07 2.48
N VAL A 154 -17.30 -4.79 2.87
CA VAL A 154 -16.35 -4.35 3.90
C VAL A 154 -17.04 -3.89 5.20
N LYS A 155 -18.36 -4.13 5.33
CA LYS A 155 -19.11 -3.80 6.53
C LYS A 155 -18.67 -4.67 7.70
N GLU A 156 -18.23 -4.03 8.77
CA GLU A 156 -18.11 -4.68 10.08
C GLU A 156 -19.45 -4.60 10.82
N TYR A 157 -19.95 -5.75 11.24
CA TYR A 157 -21.11 -5.84 12.10
C TYR A 157 -20.62 -5.97 13.55
N TYR A 158 -20.90 -4.96 14.37
CA TYR A 158 -20.73 -5.09 15.81
C TYR A 158 -21.88 -5.95 16.36
N GLU A 159 -21.56 -7.10 16.95
CA GLU A 159 -22.56 -8.04 17.52
C GLU A 159 -23.33 -7.42 18.70
N GLU A 160 -22.74 -6.45 19.43
CA GLU A 160 -23.44 -5.65 20.43
C GLU A 160 -22.97 -4.19 20.37
N LYS A 161 -23.91 -3.27 20.20
CA LYS A 161 -23.66 -1.87 20.54
C LYS A 161 -23.71 -1.77 22.07
N PRO A 162 -22.63 -1.40 22.80
CA PRO A 162 -22.74 -1.06 24.21
C PRO A 162 -23.78 0.03 24.34
N SER A 163 -24.86 -0.23 25.07
CA SER A 163 -25.87 0.79 25.27
C SER A 163 -25.23 1.98 26.00
N LEU A 164 -25.55 3.20 25.58
CA LEU A 164 -25.04 4.41 26.24
C LEU A 164 -25.43 4.45 27.74
N LYS A 165 -26.36 3.59 28.19
CA LYS A 165 -26.77 3.43 29.58
C LYS A 165 -25.70 2.72 30.43
N ASP A 166 -24.92 1.81 29.86
CA ASP A 166 -23.92 1.05 30.63
C ASP A 166 -22.66 1.87 30.96
N ARG A 167 -22.50 3.05 30.37
CA ARG A 167 -21.38 3.96 30.68
C ARG A 167 -21.63 4.88 31.87
N ARG A 168 -22.85 4.93 32.41
CA ARG A 168 -23.23 5.85 33.51
C ARG A 168 -23.42 5.17 34.87
N SER A 169 -23.40 3.84 34.94
CA SER A 169 -23.63 3.08 36.19
C SER A 169 -22.36 2.71 36.97
N GLY A 170 -21.23 3.26 36.63
CA GLY A 170 -19.94 2.94 37.26
C GLY A 170 -19.36 4.10 38.07
N ARG A 171 -20.16 4.92 38.71
CA ARG A 171 -19.69 5.89 39.72
C ARG A 171 -20.73 5.93 40.85
N ASP A 172 -20.47 5.10 41.79
CA ASP A 172 -20.75 5.31 43.23
C ASP A 172 -19.54 4.82 44.02
#